data_4934afe3bf1e3c487d5f6b13293e14a3
#
_entry.id   4934afe3bf1e3c487d5f6b13293e14a3
#
_cell.length_a   1.000
_cell.length_b   1.000
_cell.length_c   1.000
_cell.angle_alpha   90.00
_cell.angle_beta   90.00
_cell.angle_gamma   90.00
#
_symmetry.space_group_name_H-M   'P 1'
#
loop_
_entity.id
_entity.type
_entity.pdbx_description
1 polymer ?
#
loop_
_entity_poly.entity_id
_entity_poly.type
_entity_poly.pdbx_seq_one_letter_code
_entity_poly.pdbx_strand_id
1 'polypeptide(L)'
;MKHKLLKIKKLAVVFGAFAPMHTGHVDFITKAKRENDAVLIIVSGTNTEEDRGTRDGLHLNRRFRYVREVFHDDELVVVDKLDEEGMQAYPNGWKTWLETLHKLIKENTDYQFEKMTFYMGDENHQKPLLSHFEEVFANEYDNMKDYDNSLSDIKQKEVAIKMIDLTVVPVSSTEIRKNPLVYWRYITKPFRRHFTKKVLVVGSASGGKTTLIKDLGRVFNAPISLEYARYY
;
A
#
# COMPACT_ATOMS: atom_id res chain seq x y z
N MET A 1 -4.87 7.44 -19.10
CA MET A 1 -6.03 6.65 -18.63
C MET A 1 -5.65 5.93 -17.35
N LYS A 2 -6.54 5.86 -16.35
CA LYS A 2 -6.35 5.03 -15.16
C LYS A 2 -6.48 3.56 -15.59
N HIS A 3 -5.50 2.73 -15.27
CA HIS A 3 -5.58 1.30 -15.56
C HIS A 3 -6.71 0.68 -14.72
N LYS A 4 -7.56 -0.14 -15.32
CA LYS A 4 -8.66 -0.84 -14.66
C LYS A 4 -8.49 -2.34 -14.78
N LEU A 5 -8.85 -3.07 -13.74
CA LEU A 5 -8.93 -4.53 -13.77
C LEU A 5 -10.22 -4.95 -14.49
N LEU A 6 -10.07 -5.63 -15.62
CA LEU A 6 -11.17 -6.02 -16.48
C LEU A 6 -11.18 -7.54 -16.66
N LYS A 7 -12.38 -8.12 -16.78
CA LYS A 7 -12.60 -9.55 -17.06
C LYS A 7 -11.96 -10.49 -16.03
N ILE A 8 -11.90 -10.06 -14.78
CA ILE A 8 -11.44 -10.89 -13.66
C ILE A 8 -12.63 -11.62 -13.03
N LYS A 9 -12.41 -12.84 -12.52
CA LYS A 9 -13.42 -13.60 -11.79
C LYS A 9 -13.24 -13.48 -10.27
N LYS A 10 -12.00 -13.41 -9.81
CA LYS A 10 -11.64 -13.33 -8.40
C LYS A 10 -10.79 -12.09 -8.13
N LEU A 11 -11.31 -11.20 -7.29
CA LEU A 11 -10.62 -9.99 -6.87
C LEU A 11 -10.11 -10.12 -5.44
N ALA A 12 -8.83 -9.90 -5.22
CA ALA A 12 -8.29 -9.63 -3.88
C ALA A 12 -8.33 -8.13 -3.59
N VAL A 13 -8.80 -7.75 -2.42
CA VAL A 13 -8.73 -6.37 -1.91
C VAL A 13 -7.81 -6.34 -0.70
N VAL A 14 -6.75 -5.56 -0.79
CA VAL A 14 -5.76 -5.36 0.26
C VAL A 14 -5.75 -3.89 0.64
N PHE A 15 -5.82 -3.55 1.90
CA PHE A 15 -5.77 -2.17 2.33
C PHE A 15 -4.85 -1.97 3.53
N GLY A 16 -4.34 -0.77 3.69
CA GLY A 16 -3.47 -0.42 4.81
C GLY A 16 -2.76 0.92 4.63
N ALA A 17 -2.12 1.38 5.69
CA ALA A 17 -1.39 2.64 5.69
C ALA A 17 -0.08 2.56 4.88
N PHE A 18 0.60 1.41 4.85
CA PHE A 18 1.90 1.20 4.18
C PHE A 18 2.93 2.29 4.48
N ALA A 19 3.17 2.58 5.74
CA ALA A 19 4.01 3.68 6.21
C ALA A 19 5.25 3.21 7.01
N PRO A 20 6.33 2.69 6.37
CA PRO A 20 6.52 2.39 4.95
C PRO A 20 6.01 0.99 4.56
N MET A 21 5.86 0.74 3.25
CA MET A 21 5.71 -0.63 2.74
C MET A 21 7.05 -1.38 2.86
N HIS A 22 6.97 -2.60 3.35
CA HIS A 22 8.12 -3.50 3.56
C HIS A 22 7.88 -4.88 2.95
N THR A 23 8.90 -5.73 2.96
CA THR A 23 8.85 -7.07 2.33
C THR A 23 7.72 -7.95 2.86
N GLY A 24 7.32 -7.82 4.14
CA GLY A 24 6.15 -8.53 4.69
C GLY A 24 4.85 -8.14 4.01
N HIS A 25 4.65 -6.85 3.68
CA HIS A 25 3.49 -6.42 2.90
C HIS A 25 3.53 -6.98 1.47
N VAL A 26 4.72 -7.02 0.84
CA VAL A 26 4.88 -7.58 -0.51
C VAL A 26 4.58 -9.07 -0.53
N ASP A 27 5.09 -9.84 0.45
CA ASP A 27 4.80 -11.27 0.61
C ASP A 27 3.30 -11.52 0.76
N PHE A 28 2.66 -10.76 1.61
CA PHE A 28 1.23 -10.77 1.83
C PHE A 28 0.42 -10.52 0.54
N ILE A 29 0.74 -9.45 -0.18
CA ILE A 29 0.08 -9.10 -1.44
C ILE A 29 0.33 -10.18 -2.51
N THR A 30 1.53 -10.75 -2.54
CA THR A 30 1.88 -11.85 -3.44
C THR A 30 1.04 -13.12 -3.15
N LYS A 31 0.80 -13.43 -1.87
CA LYS A 31 -0.11 -14.53 -1.49
C LYS A 31 -1.54 -14.26 -1.95
N ALA A 32 -2.04 -13.04 -1.69
CA ALA A 32 -3.36 -12.62 -2.16
C ALA A 32 -3.50 -12.75 -3.69
N LYS A 33 -2.47 -12.36 -4.44
CA LYS A 33 -2.43 -12.50 -5.91
C LYS A 33 -2.44 -13.95 -6.38
N ARG A 34 -1.75 -14.86 -5.69
CA ARG A 34 -1.72 -16.29 -6.07
C ARG A 34 -3.08 -16.99 -5.93
N GLU A 35 -3.94 -16.48 -5.07
CA GLU A 35 -5.27 -17.05 -4.79
C GLU A 35 -6.38 -16.40 -5.61
N ASN A 36 -6.07 -15.28 -6.28
CA ASN A 36 -7.03 -14.49 -7.05
C ASN A 36 -6.46 -14.12 -8.42
N ASP A 37 -7.32 -13.65 -9.32
CA ASP A 37 -6.90 -13.26 -10.67
C ASP A 37 -6.21 -11.89 -10.66
N ALA A 38 -6.60 -11.00 -9.75
CA ALA A 38 -6.05 -9.66 -9.62
C ALA A 38 -6.12 -9.14 -8.19
N VAL A 39 -5.35 -8.09 -7.92
CA VAL A 39 -5.30 -7.43 -6.59
C VAL A 39 -5.57 -5.93 -6.75
N LEU A 40 -6.49 -5.42 -5.95
CA LEU A 40 -6.67 -3.99 -5.71
C LEU A 40 -6.06 -3.64 -4.37
N ILE A 41 -5.04 -2.79 -4.39
CA ILE A 41 -4.36 -2.29 -3.19
C ILE A 41 -4.89 -0.89 -2.89
N ILE A 42 -5.42 -0.69 -1.69
CA ILE A 42 -5.89 0.60 -1.20
C ILE A 42 -4.94 1.14 -0.14
N VAL A 43 -4.26 2.23 -0.46
CA VAL A 43 -3.43 2.96 0.50
C VAL A 43 -4.34 3.92 1.25
N SER A 44 -4.56 3.67 2.54
CA SER A 44 -5.46 4.48 3.37
C SER A 44 -4.71 5.40 4.35
N GLY A 45 -5.34 6.51 4.71
CA GLY A 45 -4.84 7.49 5.66
C GLY A 45 -5.14 8.93 5.25
N THR A 46 -4.45 9.88 5.87
CA THR A 46 -4.62 11.31 5.59
C THR A 46 -3.30 11.99 5.24
N ASN A 47 -3.38 13.25 4.77
CA ASN A 47 -2.21 14.11 4.63
C ASN A 47 -2.03 15.05 5.85
N THR A 48 -2.84 14.86 6.90
CA THR A 48 -2.78 15.63 8.15
C THR A 48 -1.84 15.01 9.18
N GLU A 49 -1.37 15.77 10.15
CA GLU A 49 -0.47 15.33 11.22
C GLU A 49 -1.12 14.29 12.17
N GLU A 50 -2.40 14.02 12.06
CA GLU A 50 -3.09 12.98 12.81
C GLU A 50 -2.68 11.57 12.33
N ASP A 51 -2.36 11.42 11.05
CA ASP A 51 -1.85 10.17 10.47
C ASP A 51 -0.39 9.93 10.88
N ARG A 52 -0.11 8.74 11.41
CA ARG A 52 1.23 8.36 11.88
C ARG A 52 2.28 8.40 10.76
N GLY A 53 1.92 8.00 9.55
CA GLY A 53 2.83 8.04 8.41
C GLY A 53 3.15 9.48 8.01
N THR A 54 2.15 10.35 8.02
CA THR A 54 2.29 11.77 7.67
C THR A 54 3.16 12.51 8.68
N ARG A 55 3.03 12.25 9.99
CA ARG A 55 3.94 12.80 11.01
C ARG A 55 5.40 12.45 10.76
N ASP A 56 5.66 11.27 10.23
CA ASP A 56 7.01 10.82 9.86
C ASP A 56 7.38 11.24 8.41
N GLY A 57 6.63 12.16 7.78
CA GLY A 57 6.85 12.68 6.43
C GLY A 57 6.42 11.75 5.29
N LEU A 58 5.79 10.60 5.60
CA LEU A 58 5.19 9.69 4.63
C LEU A 58 3.71 10.00 4.41
N HIS A 59 3.43 11.20 3.85
CA HIS A 59 2.08 11.64 3.51
C HIS A 59 1.35 10.63 2.61
N LEU A 60 0.03 10.55 2.68
CA LEU A 60 -0.79 9.63 1.90
C LEU A 60 -0.41 9.63 0.40
N ASN A 61 -0.29 10.81 -0.22
CA ASN A 61 0.07 10.93 -1.63
C ASN A 61 1.46 10.38 -1.95
N ARG A 62 2.42 10.49 -1.01
CA ARG A 62 3.77 9.92 -1.16
C ARG A 62 3.74 8.42 -1.05
N ARG A 63 3.03 7.88 -0.06
CA ARG A 63 2.84 6.44 0.13
C ARG A 63 2.18 5.81 -1.09
N PHE A 64 1.08 6.38 -1.56
CA PHE A 64 0.38 5.96 -2.77
C PHE A 64 1.32 5.88 -3.99
N ARG A 65 2.10 6.93 -4.25
CA ARG A 65 3.08 6.93 -5.34
C ARG A 65 4.10 5.81 -5.20
N TYR A 66 4.65 5.61 -4.00
CA TYR A 66 5.67 4.60 -3.76
C TYR A 66 5.10 3.17 -3.85
N VAL A 67 3.90 2.93 -3.36
CA VAL A 67 3.23 1.62 -3.51
C VAL A 67 2.97 1.32 -4.99
N ARG A 68 2.48 2.28 -5.76
CA ARG A 68 2.32 2.12 -7.21
C ARG A 68 3.63 1.77 -7.91
N GLU A 69 4.73 2.37 -7.48
CA GLU A 69 6.04 2.10 -8.06
C GLU A 69 6.56 0.70 -7.70
N VAL A 70 6.17 0.13 -6.55
CA VAL A 70 6.51 -1.26 -6.20
C VAL A 70 5.90 -2.25 -7.19
N PHE A 71 4.70 -1.98 -7.68
CA PHE A 71 3.92 -2.89 -8.54
C PHE A 71 3.72 -2.37 -9.96
N HIS A 72 4.57 -1.44 -10.43
CA HIS A 72 4.35 -0.75 -11.71
C HIS A 72 4.42 -1.66 -12.94
N ASP A 73 5.13 -2.79 -12.86
CA ASP A 73 5.27 -3.77 -13.94
C ASP A 73 4.20 -4.88 -13.89
N ASP A 74 3.26 -4.81 -12.96
CA ASP A 74 2.26 -5.85 -12.74
C ASP A 74 0.86 -5.36 -13.13
N GLU A 75 0.41 -5.75 -14.32
CA GLU A 75 -0.90 -5.36 -14.87
C GLU A 75 -2.09 -5.90 -14.07
N LEU A 76 -1.89 -6.96 -13.27
CA LEU A 76 -2.92 -7.56 -12.43
C LEU A 76 -2.95 -6.95 -11.02
N VAL A 77 -2.13 -5.93 -10.76
CA VAL A 77 -2.14 -5.17 -9.51
C VAL A 77 -2.48 -3.71 -9.77
N VAL A 78 -3.61 -3.28 -9.28
CA VAL A 78 -4.01 -1.87 -9.30
C VAL A 78 -3.87 -1.28 -7.92
N VAL A 79 -3.31 -0.08 -7.83
CA VAL A 79 -3.14 0.66 -6.58
C VAL A 79 -3.96 1.93 -6.63
N ASP A 80 -4.78 2.14 -5.61
CA ASP A 80 -5.50 3.40 -5.40
C ASP A 80 -5.34 3.87 -3.95
N LYS A 81 -5.83 5.06 -3.65
CA LYS A 81 -5.78 5.63 -2.32
C LYS A 81 -7.17 5.94 -1.80
N LEU A 82 -7.35 5.77 -0.49
CA LEU A 82 -8.51 6.19 0.26
C LEU A 82 -8.08 7.29 1.22
N ASP A 83 -8.57 8.50 0.99
CA ASP A 83 -8.32 9.64 1.86
C ASP A 83 -9.35 9.65 2.98
N GLU A 84 -8.86 9.55 4.21
CA GLU A 84 -9.68 9.52 5.43
C GLU A 84 -9.92 10.92 6.01
N GLU A 85 -9.44 11.97 5.34
CA GLU A 85 -9.61 13.34 5.78
C GLU A 85 -11.11 13.71 5.90
N GLY A 86 -11.50 14.20 7.07
CA GLY A 86 -12.90 14.52 7.38
C GLY A 86 -13.77 13.34 7.77
N MET A 87 -13.25 12.09 7.76
CA MET A 87 -13.97 10.95 8.29
C MET A 87 -13.91 10.95 9.82
N GLN A 88 -14.95 10.40 10.45
CA GLN A 88 -14.92 10.21 11.91
C GLN A 88 -13.81 9.24 12.29
N ALA A 89 -13.21 9.46 13.47
CA ALA A 89 -12.20 8.56 14.00
C ALA A 89 -12.81 7.17 14.31
N TYR A 90 -11.94 6.15 14.24
CA TYR A 90 -12.27 4.79 14.68
C TYR A 90 -12.93 4.80 16.09
N PRO A 91 -14.00 4.02 16.33
CA PRO A 91 -14.63 3.06 15.42
C PRO A 91 -15.75 3.62 14.53
N ASN A 92 -16.14 4.87 14.69
CA ASN A 92 -17.37 5.45 14.09
C ASN A 92 -17.25 5.73 12.57
N GLY A 93 -16.03 5.84 12.05
CA GLY A 93 -15.75 6.13 10.63
C GLY A 93 -15.91 4.95 9.67
N TRP A 94 -16.12 3.73 10.15
CA TRP A 94 -16.10 2.52 9.33
C TRP A 94 -17.10 2.50 8.20
N LYS A 95 -18.33 2.96 8.44
CA LYS A 95 -19.36 3.00 7.40
C LYS A 95 -18.93 3.86 6.21
N THR A 96 -18.58 5.11 6.48
CA THR A 96 -18.10 6.05 5.43
C THR A 96 -16.84 5.54 4.74
N TRP A 97 -15.94 4.90 5.49
CA TRP A 97 -14.74 4.28 4.96
C TRP A 97 -15.09 3.13 3.99
N LEU A 98 -16.01 2.24 4.35
CA LEU A 98 -16.47 1.13 3.50
C LEU A 98 -17.23 1.62 2.27
N GLU A 99 -18.08 2.64 2.40
CA GLU A 99 -18.76 3.26 1.25
C GLU A 99 -17.75 3.84 0.25
N THR A 100 -16.70 4.49 0.75
CA THR A 100 -15.61 5.03 -0.08
C THR A 100 -14.83 3.90 -0.72
N LEU A 101 -14.50 2.84 0.03
CA LEU A 101 -13.84 1.64 -0.49
C LEU A 101 -14.65 1.00 -1.61
N HIS A 102 -15.96 0.84 -1.41
CA HIS A 102 -16.87 0.28 -2.40
C HIS A 102 -16.88 1.10 -3.71
N LYS A 103 -16.92 2.43 -3.60
CA LYS A 103 -16.79 3.33 -4.75
C LYS A 103 -15.46 3.11 -5.48
N LEU A 104 -14.34 3.01 -4.74
CA LEU A 104 -13.02 2.77 -5.33
C LEU A 104 -12.94 1.42 -6.04
N ILE A 105 -13.57 0.37 -5.51
CA ILE A 105 -13.64 -0.93 -6.19
C ILE A 105 -14.36 -0.80 -7.53
N LYS A 106 -15.50 -0.12 -7.59
CA LYS A 106 -16.26 0.14 -8.83
C LYS A 106 -15.46 1.00 -9.83
N GLU A 107 -14.69 1.96 -9.37
CA GLU A 107 -13.87 2.81 -10.23
C GLU A 107 -12.68 2.08 -10.84
N ASN A 108 -12.11 1.09 -10.13
CA ASN A 108 -10.90 0.38 -10.52
C ASN A 108 -11.15 -0.98 -11.20
N THR A 109 -12.41 -1.42 -11.29
CA THR A 109 -12.80 -2.70 -11.92
C THR A 109 -13.97 -2.49 -12.86
N ASP A 110 -14.30 -3.51 -13.67
CA ASP A 110 -15.58 -3.58 -14.39
C ASP A 110 -16.73 -4.07 -13.51
N TYR A 111 -16.43 -4.40 -12.26
CA TYR A 111 -17.36 -4.88 -11.25
C TYR A 111 -18.14 -6.16 -11.64
N GLN A 112 -17.54 -6.99 -12.51
CA GLN A 112 -18.16 -8.23 -13.02
C GLN A 112 -17.56 -9.50 -12.42
N PHE A 113 -16.70 -9.37 -11.39
CA PHE A 113 -16.11 -10.53 -10.72
C PHE A 113 -17.15 -11.34 -9.92
N GLU A 114 -16.91 -12.63 -9.81
CA GLU A 114 -17.76 -13.59 -9.10
C GLU A 114 -17.44 -13.61 -7.59
N LYS A 115 -16.17 -13.39 -7.24
CA LYS A 115 -15.68 -13.44 -5.86
C LYS A 115 -14.78 -12.26 -5.55
N MET A 116 -14.96 -11.70 -4.35
CA MET A 116 -14.08 -10.68 -3.77
C MET A 116 -13.58 -11.13 -2.40
N THR A 117 -12.27 -11.13 -2.19
CA THR A 117 -11.66 -11.52 -0.91
C THR A 117 -10.92 -10.34 -0.31
N PHE A 118 -11.30 -9.93 0.88
CA PHE A 118 -10.58 -8.94 1.68
C PHE A 118 -9.49 -9.63 2.48
N TYR A 119 -8.26 -9.18 2.31
CA TYR A 119 -7.10 -9.70 3.04
C TYR A 119 -6.71 -8.74 4.15
N MET A 120 -6.68 -9.23 5.38
CA MET A 120 -6.43 -8.44 6.59
C MET A 120 -5.38 -9.11 7.46
N GLY A 121 -4.60 -8.29 8.17
CA GLY A 121 -3.58 -8.77 9.11
C GLY A 121 -3.88 -8.43 10.57
N ASP A 122 -4.99 -7.77 10.87
CA ASP A 122 -5.36 -7.35 12.22
C ASP A 122 -6.79 -7.76 12.56
N GLU A 123 -6.93 -8.67 13.53
CA GLU A 123 -8.23 -9.18 14.01
C GLU A 123 -9.10 -8.06 14.62
N ASN A 124 -8.48 -7.01 15.17
CA ASN A 124 -9.24 -5.89 15.74
C ASN A 124 -10.02 -5.11 14.69
N HIS A 125 -9.57 -5.15 13.44
CA HIS A 125 -10.29 -4.52 12.33
C HIS A 125 -11.38 -5.42 11.75
N GLN A 126 -11.32 -6.74 11.96
CA GLN A 126 -12.28 -7.68 11.38
C GLN A 126 -13.69 -7.46 11.90
N LYS A 127 -13.89 -7.41 13.22
CA LYS A 127 -15.22 -7.27 13.83
C LYS A 127 -15.96 -5.99 13.42
N PRO A 128 -15.35 -4.81 13.49
CA PRO A 128 -16.01 -3.58 13.04
C PRO A 128 -16.28 -3.57 11.53
N LEU A 129 -15.39 -4.15 10.74
CA LEU A 129 -15.60 -4.27 9.30
C LEU A 129 -16.81 -5.15 9.01
N LEU A 130 -16.93 -6.31 9.66
CA LEU A 130 -18.05 -7.23 9.51
C LEU A 130 -19.39 -6.59 9.86
N SER A 131 -19.47 -5.83 10.96
CA SER A 131 -20.73 -5.21 11.41
C SER A 131 -21.31 -4.18 10.44
N HIS A 132 -20.47 -3.49 9.67
CA HIS A 132 -20.89 -2.49 8.68
C HIS A 132 -20.86 -3.03 7.24
N PHE A 133 -20.23 -4.16 7.04
CA PHE A 133 -20.04 -4.72 5.71
C PHE A 133 -21.36 -5.13 5.08
N GLU A 134 -22.22 -5.82 5.83
CA GLU A 134 -23.56 -6.20 5.37
C GLU A 134 -24.39 -4.98 4.97
N GLU A 135 -24.31 -3.89 5.74
CA GLU A 135 -25.05 -2.66 5.44
C GLU A 135 -24.61 -2.02 4.12
N VAL A 136 -23.30 -1.98 3.85
CA VAL A 136 -22.75 -1.32 2.66
C VAL A 136 -22.83 -2.18 1.41
N PHE A 137 -22.68 -3.51 1.56
CA PHE A 137 -22.61 -4.44 0.44
C PHE A 137 -23.84 -5.34 0.27
N ALA A 138 -24.82 -5.32 1.20
CA ALA A 138 -25.96 -6.25 1.23
C ALA A 138 -26.81 -6.25 -0.04
N ASN A 139 -26.92 -5.11 -0.73
CA ASN A 139 -27.69 -5.01 -1.97
C ASN A 139 -26.98 -5.61 -3.19
N GLU A 140 -25.73 -6.00 -3.06
CA GLU A 140 -24.89 -6.44 -4.17
C GLU A 140 -24.29 -7.83 -3.95
N TYR A 141 -24.28 -8.31 -2.69
CA TYR A 141 -23.65 -9.58 -2.29
C TYR A 141 -24.57 -10.35 -1.37
N ASP A 142 -25.14 -11.40 -1.87
CA ASP A 142 -26.18 -12.18 -1.18
C ASP A 142 -25.67 -13.23 -0.19
N ASN A 143 -24.44 -13.17 0.28
CA ASN A 143 -23.99 -13.96 1.43
C ASN A 143 -22.57 -13.59 1.85
N MET A 144 -22.43 -13.03 3.05
CA MET A 144 -21.19 -13.12 3.80
C MET A 144 -21.14 -14.49 4.48
N LYS A 145 -20.30 -15.38 3.99
CA LYS A 145 -19.97 -16.62 4.72
C LYS A 145 -18.54 -16.54 5.20
N ASP A 146 -18.38 -16.79 6.50
CA ASP A 146 -17.11 -17.22 7.05
C ASP A 146 -16.58 -18.40 6.22
N TYR A 147 -15.29 -18.40 5.98
CA TYR A 147 -14.59 -19.33 5.15
C TYR A 147 -14.81 -20.78 5.60
N ASP A 148 -15.84 -21.44 5.10
CA ASP A 148 -15.86 -22.88 4.81
C ASP A 148 -17.11 -23.31 4.02
N ASN A 149 -16.85 -23.94 2.83
CA ASN A 149 -17.75 -24.80 2.05
C ASN A 149 -19.17 -24.35 1.68
N SER A 150 -19.40 -23.98 0.44
CA SER A 150 -20.16 -24.77 -0.53
C SER A 150 -20.58 -23.97 -1.75
N LEU A 151 -20.48 -24.59 -2.91
CA LEU A 151 -21.00 -24.18 -4.21
C LEU A 151 -22.52 -24.02 -4.14
N SER A 152 -23.03 -22.85 -4.51
CA SER A 152 -24.43 -22.73 -4.96
C SER A 152 -24.56 -21.67 -6.06
N ASP A 153 -25.38 -21.99 -7.04
CA ASP A 153 -25.60 -21.43 -8.36
C ASP A 153 -25.52 -19.92 -8.56
N ILE A 154 -24.67 -19.59 -9.50
CA ILE A 154 -24.67 -18.56 -10.57
C ILE A 154 -25.74 -17.46 -10.44
N LYS A 155 -25.43 -16.40 -9.70
CA LYS A 155 -25.73 -14.97 -9.91
C LYS A 155 -25.35 -14.06 -8.72
N GLN A 156 -24.81 -14.61 -7.67
CA GLN A 156 -24.50 -13.88 -6.44
C GLN A 156 -22.98 -13.77 -6.28
N LYS A 157 -22.47 -12.54 -6.14
CA LYS A 157 -21.06 -12.31 -5.85
C LYS A 157 -20.72 -12.81 -4.46
N GLU A 158 -19.68 -13.60 -4.34
CA GLU A 158 -19.18 -14.07 -3.05
C GLU A 158 -18.21 -13.07 -2.45
N VAL A 159 -18.39 -12.72 -1.19
CA VAL A 159 -17.44 -11.90 -0.43
C VAL A 159 -16.88 -12.70 0.72
N ALA A 160 -15.55 -12.73 0.81
CA ALA A 160 -14.81 -13.42 1.87
C ALA A 160 -13.82 -12.48 2.57
N ILE A 161 -13.55 -12.74 3.84
CA ILE A 161 -12.47 -12.10 4.59
C ILE A 161 -11.45 -13.18 4.95
N LYS A 162 -10.19 -12.93 4.61
CA LYS A 162 -9.09 -13.84 4.92
C LYS A 162 -8.08 -13.14 5.83
N MET A 163 -7.89 -13.73 7.01
CA MET A 163 -6.83 -13.30 7.92
C MET A 163 -5.49 -13.84 7.46
N ILE A 164 -4.46 -13.00 7.55
CA ILE A 164 -3.09 -13.38 7.21
C ILE A 164 -2.18 -13.15 8.40
N ASP A 165 -1.33 -14.15 8.64
CA ASP A 165 -0.27 -14.06 9.62
C ASP A 165 0.82 -13.08 9.14
N LEU A 166 0.88 -11.92 9.76
CA LEU A 166 1.88 -10.89 9.51
C LEU A 166 3.23 -11.20 10.20
N THR A 167 3.32 -12.22 11.03
CA THR A 167 4.54 -12.55 11.78
C THR A 167 5.56 -13.33 10.94
N VAL A 168 5.17 -13.84 9.79
CA VAL A 168 6.04 -14.58 8.85
C VAL A 168 7.29 -13.77 8.48
N VAL A 169 7.16 -12.46 8.32
CA VAL A 169 8.30 -11.56 8.14
C VAL A 169 8.44 -10.71 9.40
N PRO A 170 9.49 -10.90 10.21
CA PRO A 170 9.62 -10.27 11.53
C PRO A 170 10.02 -8.81 11.44
N VAL A 171 9.12 -7.97 10.90
CA VAL A 171 9.32 -6.52 10.79
C VAL A 171 7.98 -5.80 10.74
N SER A 172 7.90 -4.66 11.40
CA SER A 172 6.75 -3.76 11.32
C SER A 172 7.13 -2.39 10.75
N SER A 173 6.17 -1.70 10.17
CA SER A 173 6.36 -0.31 9.73
C SER A 173 6.78 0.61 10.89
N THR A 174 6.31 0.34 12.10
CA THR A 174 6.66 1.10 13.30
C THR A 174 8.13 0.92 13.68
N GLU A 175 8.65 -0.31 13.63
CA GLU A 175 10.08 -0.57 13.89
C GLU A 175 10.96 0.06 12.83
N ILE A 176 10.56 -0.02 11.56
CA ILE A 176 11.28 0.64 10.46
C ILE A 176 11.36 2.15 10.69
N ARG A 177 10.26 2.81 11.05
CA ARG A 177 10.29 4.27 11.30
C ARG A 177 11.22 4.64 12.44
N LYS A 178 11.29 3.82 13.48
CA LYS A 178 12.21 4.05 14.62
C LYS A 178 13.68 3.86 14.23
N ASN A 179 14.00 2.82 13.46
CA ASN A 179 15.37 2.43 13.12
C ASN A 179 15.51 1.99 11.65
N PRO A 180 15.36 2.90 10.68
CA PRO A 180 15.30 2.53 9.26
C PRO A 180 16.58 1.87 8.74
N LEU A 181 17.74 2.21 9.31
CA LEU A 181 19.03 1.62 8.90
C LEU A 181 19.15 0.14 9.32
N VAL A 182 18.65 -0.20 10.51
CA VAL A 182 18.65 -1.60 11.01
C VAL A 182 17.78 -2.48 10.12
N TYR A 183 16.61 -1.96 9.73
CA TYR A 183 15.62 -2.68 8.94
C TYR A 183 15.71 -2.39 7.44
N TRP A 184 16.82 -1.80 6.97
CA TRP A 184 16.98 -1.32 5.59
C TRP A 184 16.63 -2.36 4.53
N ARG A 185 17.06 -3.61 4.72
CA ARG A 185 16.83 -4.71 3.79
C ARG A 185 15.33 -5.03 3.58
N TYR A 186 14.50 -4.76 4.59
CA TYR A 186 13.06 -5.02 4.55
C TYR A 186 12.28 -3.89 3.86
N ILE A 187 12.85 -2.68 3.76
CA ILE A 187 12.19 -1.53 3.13
C ILE A 187 12.17 -1.72 1.62
N THR A 188 10.99 -1.61 1.00
CA THR A 188 10.89 -1.67 -0.48
C THR A 188 11.66 -0.52 -1.12
N LYS A 189 12.26 -0.76 -2.30
CA LYS A 189 13.15 0.21 -2.97
C LYS A 189 12.54 1.63 -3.10
N PRO A 190 11.27 1.81 -3.53
CA PRO A 190 10.69 3.14 -3.61
C PRO A 190 10.66 3.89 -2.27
N PHE A 191 10.39 3.19 -1.17
CA PHE A 191 10.33 3.79 0.17
C PHE A 191 11.71 4.11 0.76
N ARG A 192 12.79 3.44 0.34
CA ARG A 192 14.16 3.76 0.79
C ARG A 192 14.53 5.21 0.53
N ARG A 193 13.98 5.82 -0.55
CA ARG A 193 14.22 7.24 -0.88
C ARG A 193 13.78 8.21 0.22
N HIS A 194 12.79 7.83 1.02
CA HIS A 194 12.32 8.63 2.16
C HIS A 194 13.38 8.69 3.27
N PHE A 195 14.06 7.58 3.52
CA PHE A 195 15.05 7.45 4.60
C PHE A 195 16.47 7.80 4.15
N THR A 196 16.69 8.00 2.85
CA THR A 196 18.01 8.36 2.31
C THR A 196 18.29 9.84 2.52
N LYS A 197 19.39 10.16 3.19
CA LYS A 197 19.89 11.54 3.31
C LYS A 197 20.63 11.91 2.03
N LYS A 198 20.31 13.07 1.46
CA LYS A 198 21.02 13.64 0.31
C LYS A 198 21.90 14.79 0.81
N VAL A 199 23.18 14.75 0.44
CA VAL A 199 24.12 15.81 0.74
C VAL A 199 24.43 16.54 -0.58
N LEU A 200 24.16 17.85 -0.60
CA LEU A 200 24.50 18.72 -1.73
C LEU A 200 25.72 19.55 -1.38
N VAL A 201 26.77 19.44 -2.20
CA VAL A 201 28.00 20.24 -2.05
C VAL A 201 27.93 21.41 -3.03
N VAL A 202 27.91 22.63 -2.51
CA VAL A 202 27.83 23.87 -3.29
C VAL A 202 29.06 24.74 -3.05
N GLY A 203 29.39 25.63 -3.97
CA GLY A 203 30.50 26.57 -3.86
C GLY A 203 30.97 27.06 -5.23
N SER A 204 31.98 27.97 -5.24
CA SER A 204 32.54 28.58 -6.44
C SER A 204 33.13 27.57 -7.42
N ALA A 205 33.28 27.95 -8.69
CA ALA A 205 34.01 27.15 -9.66
C ALA A 205 35.43 26.88 -9.15
N SER A 206 35.96 25.70 -9.50
CA SER A 206 37.31 25.24 -9.08
C SER A 206 37.56 25.09 -7.57
N GLY A 207 36.56 25.23 -6.73
CA GLY A 207 36.63 25.10 -5.27
C GLY A 207 36.76 23.66 -4.72
N GLY A 208 37.21 22.70 -5.51
CA GLY A 208 37.43 21.31 -5.03
C GLY A 208 36.20 20.46 -4.79
N LYS A 209 34.99 20.96 -5.13
CA LYS A 209 33.72 20.24 -4.88
C LYS A 209 33.69 18.80 -5.40
N THR A 210 34.16 18.60 -6.63
CA THR A 210 34.19 17.29 -7.27
C THR A 210 35.11 16.31 -6.55
N THR A 211 36.24 16.79 -6.08
CA THR A 211 37.19 16.00 -5.27
C THR A 211 36.57 15.60 -3.96
N LEU A 212 35.99 16.57 -3.23
CA LEU A 212 35.29 16.32 -1.96
C LEU A 212 34.16 15.31 -2.12
N ILE A 213 33.30 15.43 -3.15
CA ILE A 213 32.20 14.48 -3.40
C ILE A 213 32.76 13.08 -3.65
N LYS A 214 33.84 12.93 -4.43
CA LYS A 214 34.46 11.63 -4.68
C LYS A 214 35.04 11.01 -3.41
N ASP A 215 35.67 11.80 -2.56
CA ASP A 215 36.24 11.34 -1.31
C ASP A 215 35.14 10.96 -0.30
N LEU A 216 34.09 11.78 -0.17
CA LEU A 216 32.92 11.42 0.63
C LEU A 216 32.25 10.14 0.13
N GLY A 217 32.09 9.97 -1.18
CA GLY A 217 31.55 8.75 -1.78
C GLY A 217 32.35 7.50 -1.41
N ARG A 218 33.72 7.61 -1.40
CA ARG A 218 34.60 6.51 -0.96
C ARG A 218 34.51 6.23 0.53
N VAL A 219 34.58 7.28 1.35
CA VAL A 219 34.56 7.15 2.83
C VAL A 219 33.24 6.54 3.32
N PHE A 220 32.10 6.99 2.78
CA PHE A 220 30.79 6.54 3.19
C PHE A 220 30.22 5.40 2.34
N ASN A 221 30.99 4.89 1.37
CA ASN A 221 30.52 3.90 0.39
C ASN A 221 29.16 4.28 -0.21
N ALA A 222 29.01 5.57 -0.57
CA ALA A 222 27.76 6.16 -1.02
C ALA A 222 27.78 6.45 -2.54
N PRO A 223 26.65 6.28 -3.25
CA PRO A 223 26.57 6.70 -4.64
C PRO A 223 26.72 8.21 -4.76
N ILE A 224 27.46 8.65 -5.78
CA ILE A 224 27.69 10.06 -6.07
C ILE A 224 26.99 10.44 -7.38
N SER A 225 26.52 11.69 -7.46
CA SER A 225 26.08 12.34 -8.70
C SER A 225 26.98 13.54 -8.97
N LEU A 226 27.65 13.55 -10.11
CA LEU A 226 28.45 14.67 -10.55
C LEU A 226 27.58 15.74 -11.20
N GLU A 227 28.16 16.96 -11.39
CA GLU A 227 27.48 18.08 -12.02
C GLU A 227 27.14 17.77 -13.48
N TYR A 228 25.85 17.70 -13.78
CA TYR A 228 25.36 17.31 -15.12
C TYR A 228 25.61 18.38 -16.18
N ALA A 229 25.63 19.67 -15.78
CA ALA A 229 25.83 20.81 -16.69
C ALA A 229 27.18 20.85 -17.40
N ARG A 230 28.16 20.00 -17.02
CA ARG A 230 29.46 19.91 -17.68
C ARG A 230 29.51 18.90 -18.84
N TYR A 231 28.43 18.18 -19.08
CA TYR A 231 28.40 17.15 -20.12
C TYR A 231 27.53 17.53 -21.32
N TYR A 232 27.01 18.79 -21.34
CA TYR A 232 26.24 19.36 -22.45
C TYR A 232 26.87 20.66 -22.93
#